data_d938999a1f433bb22a6bd866bac89b45
#
_entry.id   d938999a1f433bb22a6bd866bac89b45
#
_cell.length_a   1.000
_cell.length_b   1.000
_cell.length_c   1.000
_cell.angle_alpha   90.00
_cell.angle_beta   90.00
_cell.angle_gamma   90.00
#
_symmetry.space_group_name_H-M   'P 1'
#
loop_
_entity.id
_entity.type
_entity.pdbx_description
1 polymer ?
#
loop_
_entity_poly.entity_id
_entity_poly.type
_entity_poly.pdbx_seq_one_letter_code
_entity_poly.pdbx_strand_id
1 'polypeptide(L)'
;MAATAQPDARPASRTASRADEPVERIAGGWRVVAAKEFADHVLSVRFYILLILLGLVAIASVYSTATALRGAADQVTANGVPALFLKLFTVQSPDSPIFAFYAFVAFLGPLLGIAFGFDAINGERADRTLPRLLAQPIHRDDVINGKFVAGLAAIGLVFAAITAIVAGLGLFEIGVVPSADEVARLLLWFVATIIYVGFWLAFAMLCSVALRRAATSALAAIALWIVLTLFASLLVGIVADVFAPVPDNATLDDQIAHVQVQQ
;
A
#
# COMPACT_ATOMS: atom_id res chain seq x y z
N MET A 1 -41.47 -76.11 32.04
CA MET A 1 -41.83 -74.71 32.07
C MET A 1 -40.59 -73.95 31.63
N ALA A 2 -40.56 -73.60 30.34
CA ALA A 2 -39.45 -72.83 29.75
C ALA A 2 -39.92 -71.38 29.63
N ALA A 3 -39.22 -70.48 30.30
CA ALA A 3 -39.41 -69.04 30.20
C ALA A 3 -38.64 -68.50 29.00
N THR A 4 -39.37 -68.00 28.00
CA THR A 4 -38.86 -67.32 26.81
C THR A 4 -38.42 -65.90 27.23
N ALA A 5 -37.11 -65.65 27.19
CA ALA A 5 -36.56 -64.31 27.35
C ALA A 5 -36.80 -63.51 26.05
N GLN A 6 -37.48 -62.40 26.18
CA GLN A 6 -37.69 -61.40 25.12
C GLN A 6 -36.41 -60.57 24.91
N PRO A 7 -35.92 -60.39 23.68
CA PRO A 7 -34.73 -59.53 23.47
C PRO A 7 -35.12 -58.06 23.59
N ASP A 8 -34.39 -57.37 24.45
CA ASP A 8 -34.46 -55.91 24.68
C ASP A 8 -34.16 -55.15 23.40
N ALA A 9 -35.17 -54.50 22.87
CA ALA A 9 -35.06 -53.56 21.73
C ALA A 9 -34.38 -52.29 22.24
N ARG A 10 -33.06 -52.19 22.05
CA ARG A 10 -32.32 -50.91 22.25
C ARG A 10 -32.90 -49.88 21.25
N PRO A 11 -33.26 -48.67 21.69
CA PRO A 11 -33.67 -47.64 20.79
C PRO A 11 -32.44 -47.21 19.95
N ALA A 12 -32.54 -47.40 18.64
CA ALA A 12 -31.56 -46.99 17.68
C ALA A 12 -31.32 -45.48 17.80
N SER A 13 -30.06 -45.15 17.96
CA SER A 13 -29.46 -43.85 18.16
C SER A 13 -30.04 -42.73 17.32
N ARG A 14 -30.62 -41.73 17.96
CA ARG A 14 -30.96 -40.41 17.41
C ARG A 14 -29.70 -39.52 17.21
N THR A 15 -28.53 -40.08 17.07
CA THR A 15 -27.25 -39.34 16.92
C THR A 15 -26.84 -39.11 15.46
N ALA A 16 -27.58 -39.62 14.46
CA ALA A 16 -27.21 -39.47 13.05
C ALA A 16 -27.76 -38.22 12.34
N SER A 17 -28.58 -37.41 12.97
CA SER A 17 -29.30 -36.31 12.29
C SER A 17 -28.72 -34.91 12.46
N ARG A 18 -27.59 -34.74 13.18
CA ARG A 18 -26.99 -33.40 13.39
C ARG A 18 -25.74 -33.12 12.55
N ALA A 19 -25.27 -34.15 11.80
CA ALA A 19 -24.05 -34.03 10.99
C ALA A 19 -24.27 -33.47 9.58
N ASP A 20 -25.52 -33.43 9.10
CA ASP A 20 -25.84 -33.03 7.73
C ASP A 20 -26.65 -31.72 7.59
N GLU A 21 -26.80 -30.94 8.68
CA GLU A 21 -27.32 -29.58 8.48
C GLU A 21 -26.22 -28.72 7.83
N PRO A 22 -26.49 -28.15 6.62
CA PRO A 22 -25.55 -27.27 5.97
C PRO A 22 -25.28 -26.10 6.90
N VAL A 23 -24.01 -25.95 7.33
CA VAL A 23 -23.57 -24.82 8.13
C VAL A 23 -23.85 -23.56 7.31
N GLU A 24 -24.86 -22.79 7.69
CA GLU A 24 -25.23 -21.55 7.02
C GLU A 24 -24.06 -20.58 7.16
N ARG A 25 -23.40 -20.29 6.04
CA ARG A 25 -22.25 -19.40 6.01
C ARG A 25 -22.74 -17.97 6.08
N ILE A 26 -22.16 -17.20 6.97
CA ILE A 26 -22.52 -15.81 7.21
C ILE A 26 -22.12 -14.97 6.00
N ALA A 27 -23.10 -14.39 5.29
CA ALA A 27 -22.84 -13.44 4.21
C ALA A 27 -22.13 -12.20 4.79
N GLY A 28 -21.01 -11.80 4.17
CA GLY A 28 -20.23 -10.62 4.61
C GLY A 28 -19.23 -10.91 5.73
N GLY A 29 -18.84 -12.17 5.91
CA GLY A 29 -17.79 -12.59 6.88
C GLY A 29 -16.46 -11.83 6.72
N TRP A 30 -16.16 -11.35 5.50
CA TRP A 30 -14.98 -10.55 5.22
C TRP A 30 -14.84 -9.29 6.09
N ARG A 31 -15.97 -8.66 6.50
CA ARG A 31 -15.96 -7.46 7.37
C ARG A 31 -15.45 -7.77 8.76
N VAL A 32 -15.82 -8.92 9.31
CA VAL A 32 -15.37 -9.36 10.63
C VAL A 32 -13.88 -9.66 10.58
N VAL A 33 -13.43 -10.35 9.53
CA VAL A 33 -12.01 -10.61 9.29
C VAL A 33 -11.27 -9.29 9.11
N ALA A 34 -11.75 -8.38 8.27
CA ALA A 34 -11.12 -7.09 8.02
C ALA A 34 -10.98 -6.26 9.29
N ALA A 35 -12.02 -6.17 10.13
CA ALA A 35 -11.97 -5.40 11.37
C ALA A 35 -10.94 -5.96 12.35
N LYS A 36 -10.86 -7.30 12.50
CA LYS A 36 -9.86 -7.96 13.34
C LYS A 36 -8.44 -7.71 12.80
N GLU A 37 -8.21 -8.02 11.53
CA GLU A 37 -6.90 -7.89 10.91
C GLU A 37 -6.42 -6.43 10.89
N PHE A 38 -7.33 -5.47 10.68
CA PHE A 38 -7.01 -4.05 10.76
C PHE A 38 -6.53 -3.66 12.16
N ALA A 39 -7.23 -4.12 13.21
CA ALA A 39 -6.80 -3.88 14.58
C ALA A 39 -5.42 -4.51 14.86
N ASP A 40 -5.19 -5.74 14.39
CA ASP A 40 -3.91 -6.43 14.54
C ASP A 40 -2.79 -5.68 13.79
N HIS A 41 -3.05 -5.11 12.60
CA HIS A 41 -2.10 -4.29 11.87
C HIS A 41 -1.76 -3.00 12.60
N VAL A 42 -2.78 -2.23 13.02
CA VAL A 42 -2.58 -0.94 13.70
C VAL A 42 -1.88 -1.09 15.05
N LEU A 43 -2.13 -2.19 15.77
CA LEU A 43 -1.46 -2.47 17.05
C LEU A 43 -0.09 -3.13 16.89
N SER A 44 0.33 -3.45 15.65
CA SER A 44 1.61 -4.11 15.42
C SER A 44 2.79 -3.13 15.52
N VAL A 45 3.92 -3.61 16.03
CA VAL A 45 5.18 -2.85 16.05
C VAL A 45 5.62 -2.44 14.64
N ARG A 46 5.33 -3.26 13.63
CA ARG A 46 5.63 -2.96 12.22
C ARG A 46 4.94 -1.68 11.77
N PHE A 47 3.68 -1.48 12.13
CA PHE A 47 2.90 -0.30 11.78
C PHE A 47 3.56 0.98 12.32
N TYR A 48 3.95 1.00 13.58
CA TYR A 48 4.59 2.15 14.21
C TYR A 48 5.98 2.43 13.65
N ILE A 49 6.79 1.40 13.40
CA ILE A 49 8.10 1.56 12.77
C ILE A 49 7.95 2.22 11.39
N LEU A 50 7.04 1.71 10.57
CA LEU A 50 6.80 2.24 9.23
C LEU A 50 6.22 3.67 9.28
N LEU A 51 5.28 3.95 10.19
CA LEU A 51 4.71 5.27 10.37
C LEU A 51 5.78 6.29 10.79
N ILE A 52 6.65 5.94 11.74
CA ILE A 52 7.73 6.81 12.21
C ILE A 52 8.76 7.02 11.09
N LEU A 53 9.20 5.95 10.42
CA LEU A 53 10.18 6.02 9.34
C LEU A 53 9.70 6.93 8.20
N LEU A 54 8.49 6.67 7.69
CA LEU A 54 7.91 7.48 6.62
C LEU A 54 7.60 8.90 7.09
N GLY A 55 7.14 9.06 8.32
CA GLY A 55 6.88 10.37 8.91
C GLY A 55 8.15 11.22 8.99
N LEU A 56 9.27 10.65 9.43
CA LEU A 56 10.57 11.34 9.46
C LEU A 56 11.04 11.74 8.06
N VAL A 57 10.91 10.83 7.09
CA VAL A 57 11.25 11.12 5.69
C VAL A 57 10.36 12.22 5.13
N ALA A 58 9.06 12.19 5.42
CA ALA A 58 8.11 13.21 4.97
C ALA A 58 8.43 14.58 5.57
N ILE A 59 8.72 14.66 6.87
CA ILE A 59 9.12 15.90 7.55
C ILE A 59 10.41 16.45 6.94
N ALA A 60 11.43 15.61 6.75
CA ALA A 60 12.69 16.01 6.16
C ALA A 60 12.51 16.54 4.72
N SER A 61 11.68 15.87 3.92
CA SER A 61 11.37 16.28 2.55
C SER A 61 10.67 17.64 2.51
N VAL A 62 9.64 17.83 3.33
CA VAL A 62 8.90 19.10 3.40
C VAL A 62 9.81 20.23 3.87
N TYR A 63 10.61 20.00 4.90
CA TYR A 63 11.55 21.00 5.39
C TYR A 63 12.55 21.42 4.31
N SER A 64 13.14 20.45 3.60
CA SER A 64 14.05 20.70 2.49
C SER A 64 13.39 21.52 1.38
N THR A 65 12.18 21.15 0.96
CA THR A 65 11.44 21.86 -0.09
C THR A 65 11.02 23.27 0.38
N ALA A 66 10.56 23.42 1.63
CA ALA A 66 10.15 24.70 2.17
C ALA A 66 11.34 25.70 2.25
N THR A 67 12.54 25.24 2.62
CA THR A 67 13.73 26.07 2.62
C THR A 67 14.14 26.51 1.21
N ALA A 68 14.04 25.62 0.23
CA ALA A 68 14.30 25.96 -1.18
C ALA A 68 13.30 27.00 -1.72
N LEU A 69 12.00 26.82 -1.40
CA LEU A 69 10.97 27.77 -1.82
C LEU A 69 11.11 29.14 -1.16
N ARG A 70 11.54 29.20 0.12
CA ARG A 70 11.83 30.48 0.79
C ARG A 70 13.01 31.20 0.15
N GLY A 71 14.07 30.49 -0.22
CA GLY A 71 15.23 31.06 -0.92
C GLY A 71 14.87 31.63 -2.30
N ALA A 72 13.82 31.10 -2.92
CA ALA A 72 13.31 31.59 -4.21
C ALA A 72 12.14 32.60 -4.06
N ALA A 73 11.73 32.95 -2.84
CA ALA A 73 10.52 33.73 -2.56
C ALA A 73 10.52 35.11 -3.22
N ASP A 74 11.67 35.79 -3.34
CA ASP A 74 11.81 37.08 -4.01
C ASP A 74 11.50 37.01 -5.52
N GLN A 75 11.71 35.86 -6.14
CA GLN A 75 11.37 35.60 -7.55
C GLN A 75 9.93 35.10 -7.72
N VAL A 76 9.40 34.44 -6.68
CA VAL A 76 8.08 33.81 -6.67
C VAL A 76 6.96 34.82 -6.49
N THR A 77 7.16 35.89 -5.69
CA THR A 77 6.16 36.92 -5.43
C THR A 77 5.86 37.81 -6.65
N ALA A 78 6.79 37.90 -7.60
CA ALA A 78 6.61 38.74 -8.79
C ALA A 78 5.64 38.14 -9.84
N ASN A 79 5.45 36.83 -9.90
CA ASN A 79 4.73 36.15 -10.97
C ASN A 79 3.56 35.25 -10.52
N GLY A 80 3.20 35.26 -9.21
CA GLY A 80 2.12 34.44 -8.67
C GLY A 80 2.33 32.97 -9.01
N VAL A 81 3.03 32.20 -8.18
CA VAL A 81 3.31 30.79 -8.51
C VAL A 81 2.03 29.97 -8.37
N PRO A 82 1.46 29.48 -9.49
CA PRO A 82 0.31 28.60 -9.41
C PRO A 82 0.68 27.31 -8.69
N ALA A 83 -0.22 26.85 -7.83
CA ALA A 83 -0.09 25.58 -7.12
C ALA A 83 1.12 25.49 -6.16
N LEU A 84 1.41 26.55 -5.41
CA LEU A 84 2.55 26.61 -4.47
C LEU A 84 2.48 25.48 -3.43
N PHE A 85 1.29 25.16 -2.94
CA PHE A 85 1.08 24.09 -1.97
C PHE A 85 1.42 22.71 -2.55
N LEU A 86 1.06 22.43 -3.80
CA LEU A 86 1.44 21.19 -4.48
C LEU A 86 2.95 21.05 -4.69
N LYS A 87 3.65 22.16 -4.81
CA LYS A 87 5.12 22.15 -4.95
C LYS A 87 5.83 21.57 -3.74
N LEU A 88 5.25 21.63 -2.54
CA LEU A 88 5.77 20.95 -1.35
C LEU A 88 5.89 19.43 -1.52
N PHE A 89 5.02 18.85 -2.31
CA PHE A 89 4.99 17.41 -2.56
C PHE A 89 5.89 17.00 -3.73
N THR A 90 6.11 17.90 -4.68
CA THR A 90 6.68 17.57 -5.99
C THR A 90 8.04 18.17 -6.27
N VAL A 91 8.40 19.29 -5.65
CA VAL A 91 9.67 19.96 -5.91
C VAL A 91 10.79 19.33 -5.10
N GLN A 92 11.87 18.99 -5.79
CA GLN A 92 13.14 18.63 -5.17
C GLN A 92 14.07 19.85 -5.14
N SER A 93 14.66 20.11 -3.99
CA SER A 93 15.70 21.13 -3.89
C SER A 93 16.97 20.66 -4.60
N PRO A 94 17.55 21.45 -5.54
CA PRO A 94 18.77 21.07 -6.23
C PRO A 94 19.97 20.83 -5.29
N ASP A 95 20.00 21.55 -4.16
CA ASP A 95 21.09 21.51 -3.19
C ASP A 95 20.86 20.48 -2.06
N SER A 96 19.73 19.76 -2.08
CA SER A 96 19.39 18.80 -1.05
C SER A 96 19.58 17.35 -1.54
N PRO A 97 20.23 16.49 -0.76
CA PRO A 97 20.26 15.07 -1.04
C PRO A 97 18.92 14.38 -0.78
N ILE A 98 17.92 15.11 -0.26
CA ILE A 98 16.61 14.57 0.08
C ILE A 98 15.69 14.66 -1.13
N PHE A 99 15.17 13.53 -1.56
CA PHE A 99 14.21 13.45 -2.66
C PHE A 99 12.89 14.13 -2.32
N ALA A 100 12.17 14.60 -3.33
CA ALA A 100 10.81 15.10 -3.17
C ALA A 100 9.88 14.02 -2.58
N PHE A 101 8.86 14.44 -1.84
CA PHE A 101 7.98 13.51 -1.13
C PHE A 101 7.34 12.46 -2.05
N TYR A 102 6.91 12.87 -3.26
CA TYR A 102 6.31 11.93 -4.21
C TYR A 102 7.27 10.80 -4.64
N ALA A 103 8.56 11.12 -4.76
CA ALA A 103 9.58 10.13 -5.12
C ALA A 103 9.79 9.08 -4.00
N PHE A 104 9.73 9.52 -2.75
CA PHE A 104 9.73 8.60 -1.61
C PHE A 104 8.52 7.67 -1.63
N VAL A 105 7.33 8.21 -1.90
CA VAL A 105 6.12 7.41 -2.00
C VAL A 105 6.20 6.42 -3.16
N ALA A 106 6.71 6.85 -4.30
CA ALA A 106 6.90 5.98 -5.47
C ALA A 106 7.88 4.83 -5.18
N PHE A 107 8.94 5.10 -4.42
CA PHE A 107 9.95 4.11 -4.08
C PHE A 107 9.58 3.23 -2.88
N LEU A 108 9.13 3.82 -1.77
CA LEU A 108 8.83 3.09 -0.54
C LEU A 108 7.42 2.50 -0.51
N GLY A 109 6.49 3.04 -1.30
CA GLY A 109 5.11 2.55 -1.37
C GLY A 109 5.01 1.06 -1.66
N PRO A 110 5.68 0.52 -2.70
CA PRO A 110 5.74 -0.91 -2.96
C PRO A 110 6.23 -1.74 -1.78
N LEU A 111 7.28 -1.26 -1.10
CA LEU A 111 7.84 -1.95 0.06
C LEU A 111 6.84 -2.01 1.22
N LEU A 112 6.03 -0.95 1.40
CA LEU A 112 4.92 -0.97 2.36
C LEU A 112 3.89 -2.03 1.99
N GLY A 113 3.41 -2.03 0.74
CA GLY A 113 2.47 -3.04 0.26
C GLY A 113 3.00 -4.45 0.48
N ILE A 114 4.27 -4.69 0.14
CA ILE A 114 4.94 -5.97 0.34
C ILE A 114 5.03 -6.31 1.83
N ALA A 115 5.41 -5.36 2.68
CA ALA A 115 5.57 -5.57 4.13
C ALA A 115 4.27 -5.98 4.84
N PHE A 116 3.12 -5.55 4.35
CA PHE A 116 1.81 -5.95 4.88
C PHE A 116 1.24 -7.22 4.23
N GLY A 117 1.73 -7.61 3.04
CA GLY A 117 1.17 -8.71 2.27
C GLY A 117 1.95 -10.02 2.30
N PHE A 118 3.29 -10.01 2.46
CA PHE A 118 4.15 -11.17 2.23
C PHE A 118 3.89 -12.35 3.18
N ASP A 119 3.45 -12.10 4.39
CA ASP A 119 3.18 -13.11 5.41
C ASP A 119 1.67 -13.32 5.69
N ALA A 120 0.79 -12.65 4.96
CA ALA A 120 -0.65 -12.65 5.21
C ALA A 120 -1.27 -14.06 5.35
N ILE A 121 -0.80 -15.03 4.57
CA ILE A 121 -1.22 -16.44 4.66
C ILE A 121 -0.12 -17.32 5.26
N ASN A 122 1.14 -16.99 4.99
CA ASN A 122 2.27 -17.77 5.48
C ASN A 122 2.43 -17.63 7.00
N GLY A 123 2.08 -16.48 7.60
CA GLY A 123 2.01 -16.31 9.05
C GLY A 123 1.04 -17.31 9.68
N GLU A 124 -0.20 -17.39 9.18
CA GLU A 124 -1.21 -18.34 9.65
C GLU A 124 -0.78 -19.81 9.49
N ARG A 125 -0.01 -20.12 8.44
CA ARG A 125 0.58 -21.45 8.27
C ARG A 125 1.66 -21.75 9.30
N ALA A 126 2.54 -20.77 9.57
CA ALA A 126 3.63 -20.91 10.54
C ALA A 126 3.11 -21.09 11.97
N ASP A 127 2.08 -20.33 12.33
CA ASP A 127 1.44 -20.36 13.65
C ASP A 127 0.44 -21.52 13.80
N ARG A 128 0.21 -22.31 12.73
CA ARG A 128 -0.75 -23.43 12.67
C ARG A 128 -2.18 -23.01 12.96
N THR A 129 -2.52 -21.74 12.73
CA THR A 129 -3.87 -21.19 12.94
C THR A 129 -4.75 -21.31 11.70
N LEU A 130 -4.15 -21.50 10.52
CA LEU A 130 -4.86 -21.61 9.24
C LEU A 130 -5.99 -22.66 9.23
N PRO A 131 -5.83 -23.89 9.77
CA PRO A 131 -6.93 -24.88 9.81
C PRO A 131 -8.10 -24.39 10.66
N ARG A 132 -7.82 -23.72 11.79
CA ARG A 132 -8.83 -23.16 12.69
C ARG A 132 -9.59 -22.01 12.02
N LEU A 133 -8.89 -21.16 11.28
CA LEU A 133 -9.49 -20.06 10.51
C LEU A 133 -10.43 -20.59 9.43
N LEU A 134 -10.01 -21.63 8.69
CA LEU A 134 -10.79 -22.25 7.62
C LEU A 134 -11.95 -23.13 8.12
N ALA A 135 -11.96 -23.50 9.40
CA ALA A 135 -13.05 -24.23 10.03
C ALA A 135 -14.22 -23.33 10.48
N GLN A 136 -14.05 -22.01 10.41
CA GLN A 136 -15.14 -21.05 10.69
C GLN A 136 -16.18 -21.06 9.59
N PRO A 137 -17.46 -20.72 9.88
CA PRO A 137 -18.55 -20.70 8.89
C PRO A 137 -18.49 -19.47 7.97
N ILE A 138 -17.31 -19.22 7.39
CA ILE A 138 -17.03 -18.12 6.46
C ILE A 138 -16.48 -18.68 5.14
N HIS A 139 -16.66 -17.96 4.06
CA HIS A 139 -16.08 -18.35 2.77
C HIS A 139 -14.56 -18.11 2.77
N ARG A 140 -13.82 -18.95 2.05
CA ARG A 140 -12.36 -18.78 1.91
C ARG A 140 -11.98 -17.44 1.27
N ASP A 141 -12.81 -16.99 0.34
CA ASP A 141 -12.65 -15.71 -0.33
C ASP A 141 -12.83 -14.53 0.64
N ASP A 142 -13.73 -14.69 1.63
CA ASP A 142 -13.92 -13.67 2.69
C ASP A 142 -12.67 -13.46 3.52
N VAL A 143 -11.88 -14.51 3.75
CA VAL A 143 -10.61 -14.41 4.49
C VAL A 143 -9.60 -13.58 3.70
N ILE A 144 -9.42 -13.88 2.41
CA ILE A 144 -8.45 -13.18 1.55
C ILE A 144 -8.89 -11.73 1.36
N ASN A 145 -10.15 -11.49 1.04
CA ASN A 145 -10.69 -10.14 0.87
C ASN A 145 -10.63 -9.34 2.17
N GLY A 146 -10.94 -9.96 3.31
CA GLY A 146 -10.84 -9.32 4.62
C GLY A 146 -9.41 -8.89 4.95
N LYS A 147 -8.42 -9.76 4.73
CA LYS A 147 -7.00 -9.43 4.93
C LYS A 147 -6.52 -8.34 3.96
N PHE A 148 -6.93 -8.40 2.69
CA PHE A 148 -6.59 -7.37 1.71
C PHE A 148 -7.15 -6.00 2.10
N VAL A 149 -8.44 -5.93 2.43
CA VAL A 149 -9.09 -4.67 2.84
C VAL A 149 -8.47 -4.12 4.13
N ALA A 150 -8.15 -4.99 5.09
CA ALA A 150 -7.48 -4.59 6.33
C ALA A 150 -6.09 -4.01 6.07
N GLY A 151 -5.28 -4.69 5.27
CA GLY A 151 -3.95 -4.20 4.88
C GLY A 151 -4.03 -2.88 4.13
N LEU A 152 -4.95 -2.77 3.16
CA LEU A 152 -5.16 -1.54 2.40
C LEU A 152 -5.63 -0.38 3.29
N ALA A 153 -6.52 -0.64 4.25
CA ALA A 153 -6.99 0.36 5.22
C ALA A 153 -5.85 0.81 6.16
N ALA A 154 -5.01 -0.12 6.64
CA ALA A 154 -3.86 0.21 7.47
C ALA A 154 -2.84 1.07 6.70
N ILE A 155 -2.52 0.72 5.46
CA ILE A 155 -1.67 1.50 4.57
C ILE A 155 -2.30 2.88 4.31
N GLY A 156 -3.60 2.91 4.02
CA GLY A 156 -4.36 4.15 3.81
C GLY A 156 -4.29 5.08 5.02
N LEU A 157 -4.38 4.52 6.23
CA LEU A 157 -4.24 5.29 7.47
C LEU A 157 -2.83 5.89 7.62
N VAL A 158 -1.77 5.11 7.30
CA VAL A 158 -0.38 5.63 7.31
C VAL A 158 -0.23 6.79 6.34
N PHE A 159 -0.65 6.61 5.08
CA PHE A 159 -0.54 7.68 4.08
C PHE A 159 -1.42 8.88 4.39
N ALA A 160 -2.61 8.68 4.95
CA ALA A 160 -3.49 9.78 5.39
C ALA A 160 -2.82 10.60 6.51
N ALA A 161 -2.25 9.92 7.51
CA ALA A 161 -1.54 10.58 8.60
C ALA A 161 -0.33 11.38 8.09
N ILE A 162 0.47 10.79 7.20
CA ILE A 162 1.65 11.44 6.62
C ILE A 162 1.23 12.64 5.76
N THR A 163 0.22 12.46 4.89
CA THR A 163 -0.30 13.54 4.06
C THR A 163 -0.82 14.70 4.91
N ALA A 164 -1.50 14.40 6.02
CA ALA A 164 -1.96 15.41 6.97
C ALA A 164 -0.79 16.14 7.65
N ILE A 165 0.29 15.42 8.02
CA ILE A 165 1.51 16.02 8.60
C ILE A 165 2.16 16.95 7.56
N VAL A 166 2.35 16.49 6.33
CA VAL A 166 2.95 17.28 5.23
C VAL A 166 2.11 18.52 4.94
N ALA A 167 0.79 18.37 4.85
CA ALA A 167 -0.13 19.48 4.63
C ALA A 167 -0.10 20.50 5.79
N GLY A 168 -0.12 20.00 7.03
CA GLY A 168 -0.04 20.84 8.23
C GLY A 168 1.26 21.61 8.33
N LEU A 169 2.41 20.95 8.10
CA LEU A 169 3.72 21.60 8.06
C LEU A 169 3.79 22.61 6.92
N GLY A 170 3.24 22.30 5.75
CA GLY A 170 3.18 23.23 4.62
C GLY A 170 2.42 24.49 4.95
N LEU A 171 1.27 24.39 5.61
CA LEU A 171 0.50 25.52 6.09
C LEU A 171 1.29 26.35 7.11
N PHE A 172 1.98 25.70 8.04
CA PHE A 172 2.75 26.35 9.09
C PHE A 172 4.00 27.05 8.53
N GLU A 173 4.73 26.38 7.63
CA GLU A 173 6.03 26.87 7.11
C GLU A 173 5.89 27.94 6.03
N ILE A 174 4.87 27.83 5.18
CA ILE A 174 4.67 28.74 4.03
C ILE A 174 3.53 29.74 4.27
N GLY A 175 2.59 29.42 5.18
CA GLY A 175 1.45 30.29 5.50
C GLY A 175 0.41 30.40 4.36
N VAL A 176 0.48 29.55 3.33
CA VAL A 176 -0.43 29.57 2.17
C VAL A 176 -1.52 28.53 2.35
N VAL A 177 -2.77 28.97 2.29
CA VAL A 177 -3.93 28.07 2.31
C VAL A 177 -4.10 27.45 0.92
N PRO A 178 -4.21 26.11 0.81
CA PRO A 178 -4.39 25.45 -0.46
C PRO A 178 -5.71 25.85 -1.11
N SER A 179 -5.70 26.06 -2.41
CA SER A 179 -6.90 26.26 -3.20
C SER A 179 -7.72 24.96 -3.32
N ALA A 180 -9.02 25.08 -3.67
CA ALA A 180 -9.87 23.91 -3.87
C ALA A 180 -9.33 22.96 -4.98
N ASP A 181 -8.71 23.52 -6.02
CA ASP A 181 -8.08 22.74 -7.11
C ASP A 181 -6.85 21.96 -6.59
N GLU A 182 -6.02 22.57 -5.76
CA GLU A 182 -4.87 21.90 -5.15
C GLU A 182 -5.31 20.76 -4.22
N VAL A 183 -6.35 20.96 -3.41
CA VAL A 183 -6.93 19.93 -2.57
C VAL A 183 -7.48 18.77 -3.42
N ALA A 184 -8.20 19.07 -4.50
CA ALA A 184 -8.71 18.04 -5.40
C ALA A 184 -7.58 17.21 -6.04
N ARG A 185 -6.50 17.86 -6.50
CA ARG A 185 -5.32 17.16 -7.05
C ARG A 185 -4.61 16.32 -6.01
N LEU A 186 -4.49 16.82 -4.77
CA LEU A 186 -3.90 16.07 -3.66
C LEU A 186 -4.73 14.81 -3.32
N LEU A 187 -6.06 14.93 -3.30
CA LEU A 187 -6.95 13.79 -3.09
C LEU A 187 -6.85 12.76 -4.23
N LEU A 188 -6.79 13.22 -5.47
CA LEU A 188 -6.61 12.35 -6.63
C LEU A 188 -5.26 11.61 -6.56
N TRP A 189 -4.20 12.33 -6.22
CA TRP A 189 -2.88 11.73 -6.00
C TRP A 189 -2.89 10.72 -4.86
N PHE A 190 -3.57 11.03 -3.75
CA PHE A 190 -3.73 10.11 -2.62
C PHE A 190 -4.44 8.81 -3.06
N VAL A 191 -5.55 8.91 -3.79
CA VAL A 191 -6.27 7.74 -4.30
C VAL A 191 -5.39 6.93 -5.25
N ALA A 192 -4.67 7.58 -6.17
CA ALA A 192 -3.73 6.91 -7.06
C ALA A 192 -2.63 6.19 -6.29
N THR A 193 -2.10 6.80 -5.22
CA THR A 193 -1.11 6.18 -4.33
C THR A 193 -1.67 4.93 -3.66
N ILE A 194 -2.89 4.98 -3.13
CA ILE A 194 -3.54 3.82 -2.50
C ILE A 194 -3.73 2.68 -3.51
N ILE A 195 -4.13 2.98 -4.74
CA ILE A 195 -4.27 1.98 -5.81
C ILE A 195 -2.89 1.37 -6.14
N TYR A 196 -1.87 2.20 -6.28
CA TYR A 196 -0.50 1.77 -6.57
C TYR A 196 0.07 0.84 -5.49
N VAL A 197 -0.04 1.25 -4.22
CA VAL A 197 0.45 0.44 -3.10
C VAL A 197 -0.43 -0.79 -2.90
N GLY A 198 -1.73 -0.68 -3.14
CA GLY A 198 -2.69 -1.78 -3.12
C GLY A 198 -2.37 -2.87 -4.13
N PHE A 199 -1.88 -2.51 -5.32
CA PHE A 199 -1.37 -3.47 -6.29
C PHE A 199 -0.21 -4.30 -5.70
N TRP A 200 0.76 -3.67 -5.05
CA TRP A 200 1.90 -4.36 -4.44
C TRP A 200 1.49 -5.22 -3.23
N LEU A 201 0.51 -4.74 -2.46
CA LEU A 201 -0.11 -5.53 -1.38
C LEU A 201 -0.77 -6.80 -1.94
N ALA A 202 -1.60 -6.67 -2.98
CA ALA A 202 -2.27 -7.80 -3.63
C ALA A 202 -1.25 -8.79 -4.20
N PHE A 203 -0.20 -8.28 -4.86
CA PHE A 203 0.87 -9.11 -5.40
C PHE A 203 1.64 -9.87 -4.31
N ALA A 204 1.99 -9.19 -3.22
CA ALA A 204 2.67 -9.84 -2.08
C ALA A 204 1.78 -10.89 -1.41
N MET A 205 0.48 -10.64 -1.28
CA MET A 205 -0.49 -11.62 -0.80
C MET A 205 -0.59 -12.83 -1.74
N LEU A 206 -0.57 -12.60 -3.06
CA LEU A 206 -0.53 -13.69 -4.05
C LEU A 206 0.72 -14.54 -3.87
N CYS A 207 1.89 -13.92 -3.69
CA CYS A 207 3.12 -14.63 -3.37
C CYS A 207 3.00 -15.42 -2.05
N SER A 208 2.32 -14.86 -1.03
CA SER A 208 2.08 -15.53 0.26
C SER A 208 1.18 -16.77 0.12
N VAL A 209 0.23 -16.75 -0.81
CA VAL A 209 -0.61 -17.91 -1.11
C VAL A 209 0.17 -18.97 -1.90
N ALA A 210 0.91 -18.55 -2.93
CA ALA A 210 1.61 -19.42 -3.87
C ALA A 210 2.85 -20.09 -3.25
N LEU A 211 3.59 -19.36 -2.42
CA LEU A 211 4.83 -19.82 -1.80
C LEU A 211 4.57 -20.30 -0.36
N ARG A 212 5.31 -21.32 0.07
CA ARG A 212 5.07 -21.97 1.37
C ARG A 212 5.79 -21.32 2.54
N ARG A 213 6.66 -20.34 2.30
CA ARG A 213 7.47 -19.69 3.32
C ARG A 213 7.37 -18.18 3.19
N ALA A 214 7.19 -17.46 4.28
CA ALA A 214 7.12 -16.01 4.31
C ALA A 214 8.37 -15.35 3.69
N ALA A 215 9.57 -15.86 4.00
CA ALA A 215 10.81 -15.33 3.46
C ALA A 215 10.88 -15.44 1.93
N THR A 216 10.47 -16.58 1.34
CA THR A 216 10.46 -16.74 -0.13
C THR A 216 9.40 -15.88 -0.79
N SER A 217 8.26 -15.67 -0.13
CA SER A 217 7.21 -14.75 -0.58
C SER A 217 7.70 -13.30 -0.63
N ALA A 218 8.34 -12.85 0.46
CA ALA A 218 8.95 -11.51 0.51
C ALA A 218 10.01 -11.32 -0.57
N LEU A 219 10.94 -12.28 -0.70
CA LEU A 219 12.01 -12.21 -1.71
C LEU A 219 11.45 -12.17 -3.13
N ALA A 220 10.44 -12.97 -3.45
CA ALA A 220 9.82 -12.97 -4.78
C ALA A 220 9.15 -11.61 -5.09
N ALA A 221 8.44 -11.05 -4.12
CA ALA A 221 7.77 -9.77 -4.29
C ALA A 221 8.78 -8.62 -4.44
N ILE A 222 9.84 -8.60 -3.61
CA ILE A 222 10.91 -7.60 -3.69
C ILE A 222 11.70 -7.75 -4.99
N ALA A 223 12.02 -8.98 -5.42
CA ALA A 223 12.75 -9.22 -6.66
C ALA A 223 11.97 -8.69 -7.87
N LEU A 224 10.65 -8.96 -7.95
CA LEU A 224 9.84 -8.40 -9.02
C LEU A 224 9.80 -6.87 -8.96
N TRP A 225 9.65 -6.28 -7.76
CA TRP A 225 9.66 -4.84 -7.61
C TRP A 225 10.97 -4.22 -8.10
N ILE A 226 12.13 -4.78 -7.71
CA ILE A 226 13.44 -4.30 -8.18
C ILE A 226 13.52 -4.40 -9.70
N VAL A 227 13.17 -5.56 -10.26
CA VAL A 227 13.18 -5.76 -11.71
C VAL A 227 12.32 -4.72 -12.41
N LEU A 228 11.06 -4.55 -12.01
CA LEU A 228 10.18 -3.58 -12.64
C LEU A 228 10.69 -2.15 -12.47
N THR A 229 11.21 -1.78 -11.31
CA THR A 229 11.74 -0.44 -11.05
C THR A 229 12.96 -0.12 -11.92
N LEU A 230 13.90 -1.07 -12.05
CA LEU A 230 15.09 -0.90 -12.87
C LEU A 230 14.76 -0.90 -14.38
N PHE A 231 13.90 -1.82 -14.81
CA PHE A 231 13.56 -1.93 -16.23
C PHE A 231 12.56 -0.88 -16.68
N ALA A 232 11.71 -0.34 -15.80
CA ALA A 232 10.76 0.71 -16.16
C ALA A 232 11.48 1.95 -16.70
N SER A 233 12.55 2.40 -16.06
CA SER A 233 13.34 3.55 -16.51
C SER A 233 13.99 3.31 -17.88
N LEU A 234 14.51 2.10 -18.11
CA LEU A 234 15.07 1.72 -19.41
C LEU A 234 14.00 1.68 -20.51
N LEU A 235 12.85 1.10 -20.22
CA LEU A 235 11.73 1.04 -21.17
C LEU A 235 11.19 2.42 -21.51
N VAL A 236 11.04 3.29 -20.51
CA VAL A 236 10.61 4.69 -20.73
C VAL A 236 11.61 5.42 -21.60
N GLY A 237 12.92 5.28 -21.37
CA GLY A 237 13.96 5.86 -22.23
C GLY A 237 13.86 5.37 -23.67
N ILE A 238 13.78 4.05 -23.90
CA ILE A 238 13.64 3.48 -25.25
C ILE A 238 12.37 3.96 -25.95
N VAL A 239 11.24 3.97 -25.23
CA VAL A 239 9.96 4.43 -25.78
C VAL A 239 10.02 5.91 -26.14
N ALA A 240 10.62 6.73 -25.27
CA ALA A 240 10.80 8.16 -25.55
C ALA A 240 11.66 8.39 -26.79
N ASP A 241 12.78 7.67 -26.92
CA ASP A 241 13.67 7.77 -28.09
C ASP A 241 13.00 7.32 -29.41
N VAL A 242 12.10 6.32 -29.34
CA VAL A 242 11.36 5.83 -30.51
C VAL A 242 10.24 6.78 -30.92
N PHE A 243 9.47 7.33 -29.97
CA PHE A 243 8.29 8.17 -30.27
C PHE A 243 8.59 9.66 -30.35
N ALA A 244 9.68 10.12 -29.72
CA ALA A 244 10.13 11.51 -29.74
C ALA A 244 11.65 11.56 -29.92
N PRO A 245 12.18 11.10 -31.08
CA PRO A 245 13.62 11.10 -31.33
C PRO A 245 14.15 12.54 -31.32
N VAL A 246 15.30 12.75 -30.65
CA VAL A 246 16.00 14.03 -30.71
C VAL A 246 16.57 14.20 -32.12
N PRO A 247 16.30 15.33 -32.80
CA PRO A 247 16.86 15.56 -34.12
C PRO A 247 18.39 15.61 -34.10
N ASP A 248 19.06 15.07 -35.11
CA ASP A 248 20.53 15.01 -35.20
C ASP A 248 21.22 16.39 -35.15
N ASN A 249 20.44 17.47 -35.44
CA ASN A 249 20.89 18.85 -35.39
C ASN A 249 20.41 19.62 -34.15
N ALA A 250 19.91 18.89 -33.13
CA ALA A 250 19.46 19.51 -31.89
C ALA A 250 20.63 20.21 -31.18
N THR A 251 20.38 21.43 -30.72
CA THR A 251 21.33 22.18 -29.89
C THR A 251 21.45 21.53 -28.52
N LEU A 252 22.53 21.82 -27.77
CA LEU A 252 22.69 21.36 -26.39
C LEU A 252 21.49 21.71 -25.52
N ASP A 253 20.87 22.88 -25.76
CA ASP A 253 19.69 23.33 -25.03
C ASP A 253 18.47 22.44 -25.32
N ASP A 254 18.27 22.01 -26.56
CA ASP A 254 17.22 21.10 -26.96
C ASP A 254 17.43 19.71 -26.35
N GLN A 255 18.68 19.24 -26.29
CA GLN A 255 19.04 17.98 -25.67
C GLN A 255 18.80 18.01 -24.15
N ILE A 256 19.15 19.11 -23.47
CA ILE A 256 18.89 19.31 -22.06
C ILE A 256 17.39 19.34 -21.78
N ALA A 257 16.60 20.06 -22.59
CA ALA A 257 15.16 20.10 -22.48
C ALA A 257 14.52 18.71 -22.65
N HIS A 258 15.03 17.89 -23.58
CA HIS A 258 14.56 16.52 -23.80
C HIS A 258 14.84 15.60 -22.61
N VAL A 259 15.99 15.72 -21.97
CA VAL A 259 16.34 14.97 -20.75
C VAL A 259 15.46 15.38 -19.57
N GLN A 260 15.12 16.67 -19.46
CA GLN A 260 14.23 17.17 -18.39
C GLN A 260 12.78 16.68 -18.52
N VAL A 261 12.31 16.39 -19.73
CA VAL A 261 10.97 15.82 -19.95
C VAL A 261 10.92 14.33 -19.61
N GLN A 262 12.08 13.62 -19.59
CA GLN A 262 12.17 12.21 -19.23
C GLN A 262 12.28 11.94 -17.73
N GLN A 263 12.51 12.98 -16.92
CA GLN A 263 12.57 12.91 -15.46
C GLN A 263 11.27 13.39 -14.82
#